data_3d5da9c61825c69d93d270fde8eaba20
#
_entry.id   3d5da9c61825c69d93d270fde8eaba20
#
_cell.length_a   1.000
_cell.length_b   1.000
_cell.length_c   1.000
_cell.angle_alpha   90.00
_cell.angle_beta   90.00
_cell.angle_gamma   90.00
#
_symmetry.space_group_name_H-M   'P 1'
#
loop_
_entity.id
_entity.type
_entity.pdbx_description
1 polymer ?
#
loop_
_entity_poly.entity_id
_entity_poly.type
_entity_poly.pdbx_seq_one_letter_code
_entity_poly.pdbx_strand_id
1 'polypeptide(L)'
;MIPTSTSTPTPVPAGPDLLDAYLESLAAAGLYVGPPVGSIARTFLDRVGPAGWSAMSLAEQCALPVKYRRVVGWLLVNCHMPATADYLVEVQAFLGGVSSRLQPEVFEAFRTQAEILGYDRKSIVQQWSAVAKIAALHQCTPAEVTLEQLTDGRDALVTALNAKPADTSRVVLALTRDVFRAGATMFHAGMIDGLPARQTRTSAAVHDQQWATAAPLLARRLREYVAQVRVSLRPSTVMHIDSTLRAFAVFIADRDPTVTCLAELRRSHIEAFKLHLATRIGAAGRPLTRNSIAQQLGVLRTTDRMGRRRRPARRLGVRWRLPDP
;
A
#
# COMPACT_ATOMS: atom_id res chain seq x y z
N MET A 1 9.97 35.58 3.35
CA MET A 1 10.49 35.24 4.67
C MET A 1 9.33 34.76 5.51
N ILE A 2 9.15 33.46 5.67
CA ILE A 2 8.12 32.86 6.51
C ILE A 2 8.76 32.59 7.87
N PRO A 3 8.21 33.04 8.99
CA PRO A 3 8.78 32.80 10.30
C PRO A 3 8.65 31.30 10.62
N THR A 4 9.78 30.63 10.80
CA THR A 4 9.88 29.29 11.37
C THR A 4 9.48 29.38 12.85
N SER A 5 8.24 29.01 13.16
CA SER A 5 7.79 28.80 14.54
C SER A 5 8.48 27.56 15.08
N THR A 6 9.55 27.73 15.81
CA THR A 6 10.14 26.72 16.67
C THR A 6 9.20 26.49 17.85
N SER A 7 8.34 25.48 17.75
CA SER A 7 7.56 25.00 18.89
C SER A 7 8.53 24.41 19.91
N THR A 8 8.70 25.08 21.03
CA THR A 8 9.43 24.54 22.20
C THR A 8 8.70 23.29 22.66
N PRO A 9 9.34 22.13 22.79
CA PRO A 9 8.69 20.94 23.30
C PRO A 9 8.15 21.18 24.71
N THR A 10 6.86 20.96 24.90
CA THR A 10 6.22 21.03 26.22
C THR A 10 6.93 20.03 27.14
N PRO A 11 7.32 20.43 28.37
CA PRO A 11 7.98 19.52 29.29
C PRO A 11 7.07 18.33 29.58
N VAL A 12 7.61 17.11 29.47
CA VAL A 12 6.90 15.87 29.79
C VAL A 12 6.53 15.88 31.28
N PRO A 13 5.26 15.78 31.64
CA PRO A 13 4.84 15.78 33.05
C PRO A 13 5.47 14.64 33.85
N ALA A 14 5.69 14.83 35.12
CA ALA A 14 6.24 13.82 36.05
C ALA A 14 5.23 12.68 36.30
N GLY A 15 5.69 11.51 36.70
CA GLY A 15 4.89 10.27 36.79
C GLY A 15 3.51 10.34 37.46
N PRO A 16 3.30 11.02 38.63
CA PRO A 16 1.97 11.14 39.23
C PRO A 16 0.97 11.92 38.35
N ASP A 17 1.45 12.98 37.69
CA ASP A 17 0.60 13.80 36.80
C ASP A 17 0.12 13.03 35.57
N LEU A 18 0.93 12.07 35.08
CA LEU A 18 0.55 11.22 33.93
C LEU A 18 -0.56 10.22 34.27
N LEU A 19 -0.58 9.70 35.54
CA LEU A 19 -1.63 8.79 35.94
C LEU A 19 -2.97 9.51 36.04
N ASP A 20 -2.99 10.68 36.64
CA ASP A 20 -4.22 11.48 36.79
C ASP A 20 -4.72 11.94 35.45
N ALA A 21 -3.85 12.47 34.58
CA ALA A 21 -4.19 12.83 33.19
C ALA A 21 -4.74 11.64 32.37
N TYR A 22 -4.18 10.44 32.56
CA TYR A 22 -4.69 9.22 31.93
C TYR A 22 -6.11 8.90 32.39
N LEU A 23 -6.35 8.90 33.71
CA LEU A 23 -7.66 8.57 34.31
C LEU A 23 -8.72 9.60 33.92
N GLU A 24 -8.38 10.88 33.95
CA GLU A 24 -9.23 11.98 33.50
C GLU A 24 -9.60 11.85 32.01
N SER A 25 -8.62 11.55 31.16
CA SER A 25 -8.85 11.31 29.72
C SER A 25 -9.82 10.16 29.48
N LEU A 26 -9.69 9.07 30.23
CA LEU A 26 -10.62 7.94 30.13
C LEU A 26 -12.03 8.32 30.62
N ALA A 27 -12.13 9.04 31.71
CA ALA A 27 -13.41 9.50 32.25
C ALA A 27 -14.12 10.44 31.26
N ALA A 28 -13.40 11.42 30.70
CA ALA A 28 -13.90 12.32 29.67
C ALA A 28 -14.38 11.58 28.42
N ALA A 29 -13.71 10.49 28.05
CA ALA A 29 -14.11 9.62 26.93
C ALA A 29 -15.26 8.64 27.29
N GLY A 30 -15.86 8.73 28.48
CA GLY A 30 -16.91 7.81 28.96
C GLY A 30 -16.44 6.37 29.15
N LEU A 31 -15.13 6.15 29.31
CA LEU A 31 -14.56 4.82 29.48
C LEU A 31 -14.49 4.44 30.96
N TYR A 32 -14.58 3.15 31.24
CA TYR A 32 -14.49 2.63 32.60
C TYR A 32 -13.13 2.94 33.28
N VAL A 33 -13.19 3.58 34.45
CA VAL A 33 -12.04 4.08 35.26
C VAL A 33 -11.99 3.42 36.63
N GLY A 34 -12.42 2.16 36.75
CA GLY A 34 -12.42 1.47 38.06
C GLY A 34 -11.00 1.12 38.58
N PRO A 35 -10.89 0.71 39.87
CA PRO A 35 -9.62 0.45 40.55
C PRO A 35 -8.61 -0.41 39.77
N PRO A 36 -9.00 -1.45 39.00
CA PRO A 36 -8.05 -2.26 38.24
C PRO A 36 -7.34 -1.44 37.14
N VAL A 37 -8.03 -0.47 36.51
CA VAL A 37 -7.45 0.35 35.44
C VAL A 37 -6.36 1.26 36.00
N GLY A 38 -6.65 1.95 37.10
CA GLY A 38 -5.67 2.81 37.78
C GLY A 38 -4.47 2.03 38.30
N SER A 39 -4.70 0.85 38.89
CA SER A 39 -3.62 -0.01 39.41
C SER A 39 -2.70 -0.51 38.28
N ILE A 40 -3.26 -0.92 37.14
CA ILE A 40 -2.50 -1.36 35.97
C ILE A 40 -1.67 -0.20 35.41
N ALA A 41 -2.28 0.99 35.25
CA ALA A 41 -1.59 2.16 34.74
C ALA A 41 -0.46 2.60 35.68
N ARG A 42 -0.71 2.69 36.98
CA ARG A 42 0.31 3.00 37.97
C ARG A 42 1.47 2.01 37.90
N THR A 43 1.18 0.71 37.90
CA THR A 43 2.22 -0.32 37.80
C THR A 43 3.07 -0.18 36.54
N PHE A 44 2.48 0.21 35.41
CA PHE A 44 3.23 0.45 34.18
C PHE A 44 4.08 1.72 34.30
N LEU A 45 3.52 2.82 34.78
CA LEU A 45 4.22 4.09 34.92
C LEU A 45 5.38 4.01 35.88
N ASP A 46 5.21 3.31 37.01
CA ASP A 46 6.26 3.13 38.02
C ASP A 46 7.40 2.21 37.54
N ARG A 47 7.09 1.16 36.77
CA ARG A 47 8.09 0.16 36.36
C ARG A 47 8.77 0.50 35.01
N VAL A 48 8.06 1.09 34.14
CA VAL A 48 8.49 1.37 32.74
C VAL A 48 8.45 2.88 32.47
N GLY A 49 7.28 3.46 32.51
CA GLY A 49 7.09 4.87 32.18
C GLY A 49 7.64 5.26 30.80
N PRO A 50 7.60 6.55 30.42
CA PRO A 50 8.15 7.03 29.14
C PRO A 50 9.68 6.83 29.03
N ALA A 51 10.42 7.05 30.10
CA ALA A 51 11.89 6.91 30.11
C ALA A 51 12.33 5.44 29.98
N GLY A 52 11.71 4.53 30.73
CA GLY A 52 11.97 3.10 30.61
C GLY A 52 11.58 2.56 29.25
N TRP A 53 10.45 3.00 28.71
CA TRP A 53 10.02 2.64 27.35
C TRP A 53 11.07 2.96 26.28
N SER A 54 11.65 4.17 26.35
CA SER A 54 12.68 4.60 25.38
C SER A 54 14.00 3.82 25.54
N ALA A 55 14.23 3.22 26.68
CA ALA A 55 15.41 2.37 26.94
C ALA A 55 15.19 0.89 26.56
N MET A 56 13.93 0.47 26.34
CA MET A 56 13.60 -0.92 25.98
C MET A 56 13.95 -1.21 24.52
N SER A 57 14.43 -2.43 24.27
CA SER A 57 14.52 -2.97 22.92
C SER A 57 13.13 -3.22 22.31
N LEU A 58 13.05 -3.31 20.98
CA LEU A 58 11.79 -3.64 20.27
C LEU A 58 11.16 -4.95 20.80
N ALA A 59 11.98 -5.98 21.05
CA ALA A 59 11.51 -7.25 21.57
C ALA A 59 10.85 -7.13 22.94
N GLU A 60 11.44 -6.33 23.85
CA GLU A 60 10.89 -6.05 25.17
C GLU A 60 9.60 -5.25 25.09
N GLN A 61 9.55 -4.21 24.22
CA GLN A 61 8.33 -3.43 23.98
C GLN A 61 7.18 -4.32 23.49
N CYS A 62 7.45 -5.23 22.55
CA CYS A 62 6.47 -6.16 22.01
C CYS A 62 6.05 -7.25 23.00
N ALA A 63 6.93 -7.64 23.93
CA ALA A 63 6.67 -8.64 24.95
C ALA A 63 5.84 -8.12 26.14
N LEU A 64 5.56 -6.81 26.20
CA LEU A 64 4.75 -6.25 27.27
C LEU A 64 3.38 -6.92 27.38
N PRO A 65 2.91 -7.20 28.60
CA PRO A 65 1.60 -7.80 28.84
C PRO A 65 0.46 -7.01 28.20
N VAL A 66 -0.50 -7.73 27.63
CA VAL A 66 -1.69 -7.15 26.94
C VAL A 66 -2.45 -6.16 27.82
N LYS A 67 -2.46 -6.36 29.15
CA LYS A 67 -3.10 -5.44 30.10
C LYS A 67 -2.56 -4.01 30.05
N TYR A 68 -1.32 -3.80 29.61
CA TYR A 68 -0.71 -2.48 29.48
C TYR A 68 -1.07 -1.77 28.15
N ARG A 69 -1.65 -2.46 27.17
CA ARG A 69 -1.94 -1.88 25.86
C ARG A 69 -2.76 -0.59 25.91
N ARG A 70 -3.68 -0.48 26.85
CA ARG A 70 -4.52 0.72 26.98
C ARG A 70 -3.70 1.95 27.41
N VAL A 71 -2.88 1.81 28.47
CA VAL A 71 -2.03 2.91 28.94
C VAL A 71 -0.92 3.24 27.93
N VAL A 72 -0.28 2.24 27.34
CA VAL A 72 0.70 2.43 26.26
C VAL A 72 0.06 3.16 25.09
N GLY A 73 -1.12 2.75 24.65
CA GLY A 73 -1.85 3.40 23.56
C GLY A 73 -2.21 4.85 23.87
N TRP A 74 -2.61 5.14 25.10
CA TRP A 74 -2.90 6.50 25.56
C TRP A 74 -1.63 7.38 25.53
N LEU A 75 -0.51 6.87 26.06
CA LEU A 75 0.77 7.59 26.06
C LEU A 75 1.26 7.89 24.65
N LEU A 76 1.11 6.94 23.71
CA LEU A 76 1.50 7.12 22.32
C LEU A 76 0.59 8.13 21.58
N VAL A 77 -0.72 8.06 21.80
CA VAL A 77 -1.70 8.94 21.11
C VAL A 77 -1.63 10.38 21.65
N ASN A 78 -1.25 10.57 22.91
CA ASN A 78 -1.10 11.89 23.51
C ASN A 78 0.35 12.40 23.55
N CYS A 79 1.22 11.81 22.75
CA CYS A 79 2.61 12.26 22.57
C CYS A 79 3.49 12.25 23.85
N HIS A 80 3.09 11.49 24.85
CA HIS A 80 3.87 11.35 26.10
C HIS A 80 5.00 10.32 25.96
N MET A 81 5.03 9.56 24.87
CA MET A 81 5.97 8.47 24.66
C MET A 81 6.26 8.31 23.15
N PRO A 82 7.54 8.20 22.74
CA PRO A 82 7.88 8.02 21.31
C PRO A 82 7.53 6.61 20.83
N ALA A 83 7.13 6.51 19.57
CA ALA A 83 6.96 5.24 18.88
C ALA A 83 7.98 5.11 17.73
N THR A 84 8.50 3.90 17.51
CA THR A 84 9.28 3.59 16.33
C THR A 84 8.42 2.96 15.24
N ALA A 85 8.81 3.10 13.98
CA ALA A 85 8.12 2.44 12.87
C ALA A 85 8.09 0.92 13.05
N ASP A 86 9.19 0.32 13.52
CA ASP A 86 9.30 -1.11 13.80
C ASP A 86 8.27 -1.57 14.84
N TYR A 87 8.11 -0.83 15.94
CA TYR A 87 7.09 -1.14 16.94
C TYR A 87 5.67 -1.04 16.36
N LEU A 88 5.39 0.03 15.61
CA LEU A 88 4.07 0.28 15.05
C LEU A 88 3.63 -0.73 13.99
N VAL A 89 4.56 -1.42 13.33
CA VAL A 89 4.24 -2.49 12.38
C VAL A 89 4.14 -3.86 13.07
N GLU A 90 4.73 -4.06 14.25
CA GLU A 90 4.56 -5.27 15.07
C GLU A 90 3.23 -5.27 15.83
N VAL A 91 2.88 -4.16 16.43
CA VAL A 91 1.60 -4.04 17.15
C VAL A 91 0.49 -3.69 16.17
N GLN A 92 -0.46 -4.61 16.05
CA GLN A 92 -1.62 -4.39 15.18
C GLN A 92 -2.49 -3.23 15.69
N ALA A 93 -3.37 -2.77 14.87
CA ALA A 93 -4.35 -1.69 14.82
C ALA A 93 -5.00 -1.14 16.14
N PHE A 94 -4.48 -1.40 17.33
CA PHE A 94 -5.14 -0.92 18.57
C PHE A 94 -5.08 0.60 18.74
N LEU A 95 -4.06 1.29 18.16
CA LEU A 95 -3.93 2.74 18.26
C LEU A 95 -5.10 3.49 17.64
N GLY A 96 -5.61 3.03 16.50
CA GLY A 96 -6.78 3.63 15.89
C GLY A 96 -8.02 3.56 16.79
N GLY A 97 -8.23 2.43 17.48
CA GLY A 97 -9.31 2.27 18.43
C GLY A 97 -9.13 3.07 19.74
N VAL A 98 -7.91 3.29 20.18
CA VAL A 98 -7.61 4.18 21.32
C VAL A 98 -7.84 5.63 20.90
N SER A 99 -7.24 6.07 19.80
CA SER A 99 -7.34 7.44 19.30
C SER A 99 -8.80 7.85 19.01
N SER A 100 -9.60 6.99 18.38
CA SER A 100 -11.02 7.31 18.10
C SER A 100 -11.88 7.51 19.36
N ARG A 101 -11.49 6.92 20.48
CA ARG A 101 -12.19 7.08 21.77
C ARG A 101 -11.72 8.29 22.56
N LEU A 102 -10.43 8.60 22.47
CA LEU A 102 -9.83 9.73 23.20
C LEU A 102 -10.03 11.06 22.48
N GLN A 103 -10.22 11.01 21.17
CA GLN A 103 -10.42 12.20 20.33
C GLN A 103 -11.68 11.99 19.46
N PRO A 104 -12.86 11.83 20.08
CA PRO A 104 -14.07 11.45 19.38
C PRO A 104 -14.49 12.51 18.34
N GLU A 105 -14.35 13.79 18.62
CA GLU A 105 -14.71 14.87 17.71
C GLU A 105 -13.88 14.83 16.41
N VAL A 106 -12.58 14.64 16.53
CA VAL A 106 -11.67 14.56 15.39
C VAL A 106 -11.98 13.32 14.56
N PHE A 107 -12.20 12.18 15.23
CA PHE A 107 -12.58 10.94 14.55
C PHE A 107 -13.94 11.05 13.85
N GLU A 108 -14.94 11.67 14.47
CA GLU A 108 -16.27 11.85 13.89
C GLU A 108 -16.23 12.75 12.66
N ALA A 109 -15.46 13.85 12.68
CA ALA A 109 -15.25 14.69 11.51
C ALA A 109 -14.61 13.90 10.35
N PHE A 110 -13.56 13.13 10.65
CA PHE A 110 -12.92 12.22 9.70
C PHE A 110 -13.90 11.15 9.17
N ARG A 111 -14.64 10.49 10.06
CA ARG A 111 -15.60 9.44 9.72
C ARG A 111 -16.70 9.96 8.80
N THR A 112 -17.30 11.08 9.15
CA THR A 112 -18.35 11.71 8.36
C THR A 112 -17.88 12.01 6.94
N GLN A 113 -16.69 12.58 6.80
CA GLN A 113 -16.12 12.85 5.48
C GLN A 113 -15.79 11.58 4.71
N ALA A 114 -15.27 10.54 5.38
CA ALA A 114 -15.00 9.26 4.76
C ALA A 114 -16.28 8.56 4.26
N GLU A 115 -17.39 8.66 5.00
CA GLU A 115 -18.71 8.17 4.58
C GLU A 115 -19.25 8.93 3.37
N ILE A 116 -19.09 10.26 3.32
CA ILE A 116 -19.43 11.08 2.14
C ILE A 116 -18.64 10.65 0.91
N LEU A 117 -17.37 10.28 1.08
CA LEU A 117 -16.52 9.75 0.02
C LEU A 117 -16.85 8.29 -0.36
N GLY A 118 -17.82 7.67 0.30
CA GLY A 118 -18.31 6.31 0.00
C GLY A 118 -17.47 5.18 0.58
N TYR A 119 -16.65 5.43 1.59
CA TYR A 119 -15.89 4.36 2.26
C TYR A 119 -16.78 3.59 3.25
N ASP A 120 -16.60 2.27 3.29
CA ASP A 120 -17.26 1.41 4.28
C ASP A 120 -16.58 1.54 5.66
N ARG A 121 -17.31 1.11 6.71
CA ARG A 121 -16.85 1.16 8.11
C ARG A 121 -15.48 0.50 8.31
N LYS A 122 -15.21 -0.61 7.65
CA LYS A 122 -13.94 -1.32 7.77
C LYS A 122 -12.80 -0.50 7.19
N SER A 123 -12.99 0.08 6.01
CA SER A 123 -12.01 0.97 5.38
C SER A 123 -11.74 2.21 6.23
N ILE A 124 -12.78 2.80 6.84
CA ILE A 124 -12.64 3.97 7.72
C ILE A 124 -11.75 3.65 8.93
N VAL A 125 -12.01 2.52 9.59
CA VAL A 125 -11.19 2.08 10.74
C VAL A 125 -9.73 1.82 10.33
N GLN A 126 -9.49 1.26 9.15
CA GLN A 126 -8.13 1.00 8.64
C GLN A 126 -7.40 2.31 8.32
N GLN A 127 -8.08 3.26 7.65
CA GLN A 127 -7.54 4.59 7.36
C GLN A 127 -7.19 5.33 8.65
N TRP A 128 -8.10 5.38 9.62
CA TRP A 128 -7.88 6.05 10.90
C TRP A 128 -6.74 5.41 11.69
N SER A 129 -6.64 4.07 11.66
CA SER A 129 -5.52 3.35 12.29
C SER A 129 -4.17 3.72 11.67
N ALA A 130 -4.13 3.99 10.36
CA ALA A 130 -2.91 4.46 9.70
C ALA A 130 -2.55 5.88 10.14
N VAL A 131 -3.54 6.80 10.23
CA VAL A 131 -3.33 8.15 10.76
C VAL A 131 -2.82 8.12 12.19
N ALA A 132 -3.45 7.35 13.08
CA ALA A 132 -3.04 7.25 14.48
C ALA A 132 -1.61 6.70 14.66
N LYS A 133 -1.18 5.77 13.80
CA LYS A 133 0.21 5.29 13.79
C LYS A 133 1.20 6.36 13.34
N ILE A 134 0.85 7.09 12.31
CA ILE A 134 1.70 8.17 11.78
C ILE A 134 1.77 9.32 12.81
N ALA A 135 0.66 9.68 13.43
CA ALA A 135 0.63 10.66 14.51
C ALA A 135 1.56 10.26 15.67
N ALA A 136 1.46 9.01 16.14
CA ALA A 136 2.34 8.49 17.19
C ALA A 136 3.82 8.46 16.77
N LEU A 137 4.12 8.17 15.51
CA LEU A 137 5.49 8.19 14.97
C LEU A 137 6.09 9.60 14.99
N HIS A 138 5.30 10.61 14.64
CA HIS A 138 5.72 12.02 14.59
C HIS A 138 5.48 12.79 15.88
N GLN A 139 5.04 12.12 16.94
CA GLN A 139 4.73 12.72 18.25
C GLN A 139 3.79 13.94 18.13
N CYS A 140 2.71 13.78 17.35
CA CYS A 140 1.65 14.75 17.19
C CYS A 140 0.28 14.07 17.35
N THR A 141 -0.76 14.85 17.56
CA THR A 141 -2.13 14.30 17.55
C THR A 141 -2.61 14.06 16.13
N PRO A 142 -3.59 13.15 15.90
CA PRO A 142 -4.18 12.94 14.58
C PRO A 142 -4.72 14.20 13.88
N ALA A 143 -5.13 15.20 14.65
CA ALA A 143 -5.57 16.49 14.10
C ALA A 143 -4.43 17.37 13.58
N GLU A 144 -3.22 17.16 14.08
CA GLU A 144 -2.02 17.95 13.75
C GLU A 144 -1.18 17.30 12.63
N VAL A 145 -1.56 16.10 12.20
CA VAL A 145 -0.81 15.39 11.14
C VAL A 145 -0.85 16.19 9.85
N THR A 146 0.32 16.53 9.33
CA THR A 146 0.47 17.23 8.05
C THR A 146 0.56 16.27 6.87
N LEU A 147 0.42 16.79 5.64
CA LEU A 147 0.62 16.01 4.42
C LEU A 147 2.05 15.45 4.32
N GLU A 148 3.06 16.22 4.73
CA GLU A 148 4.46 15.78 4.78
C GLU A 148 4.62 14.61 5.74
N GLN A 149 4.13 14.73 6.97
CA GLN A 149 4.16 13.66 7.97
C GLN A 149 3.42 12.39 7.52
N LEU A 150 2.29 12.52 6.79
CA LEU A 150 1.61 11.38 6.18
C LEU A 150 2.50 10.65 5.18
N THR A 151 3.27 11.41 4.39
CA THR A 151 4.17 10.84 3.39
C THR A 151 5.36 10.16 4.03
N ASP A 152 6.04 10.85 4.92
CA ASP A 152 7.25 10.37 5.62
C ASP A 152 6.92 9.19 6.53
N GLY A 153 5.83 9.28 7.28
CA GLY A 153 5.37 8.21 8.15
C GLY A 153 4.96 6.94 7.37
N ARG A 154 4.32 7.11 6.21
CA ARG A 154 4.06 5.98 5.30
C ARG A 154 5.36 5.31 4.88
N ASP A 155 6.35 6.09 4.44
CA ASP A 155 7.62 5.55 3.92
C ASP A 155 8.43 4.87 5.02
N ALA A 156 8.43 5.42 6.24
CA ALA A 156 9.03 4.80 7.41
C ALA A 156 8.36 3.46 7.75
N LEU A 157 7.02 3.40 7.80
CA LEU A 157 6.28 2.17 8.07
C LEU A 157 6.47 1.12 6.96
N VAL A 158 6.53 1.53 5.69
CA VAL A 158 6.81 0.63 4.56
C VAL A 158 8.24 0.08 4.64
N THR A 159 9.21 0.90 4.99
CA THR A 159 10.61 0.48 5.20
C THR A 159 10.70 -0.56 6.31
N ALA A 160 10.07 -0.33 7.46
CA ALA A 160 10.01 -1.28 8.57
C ALA A 160 9.32 -2.61 8.18
N LEU A 161 8.24 -2.56 7.38
CA LEU A 161 7.58 -3.76 6.87
C LEU A 161 8.48 -4.56 5.91
N ASN A 162 9.21 -3.87 5.02
CA ASN A 162 10.10 -4.52 4.06
C ASN A 162 11.34 -5.13 4.69
N ALA A 163 11.77 -4.64 5.87
CA ALA A 163 12.87 -5.21 6.64
C ALA A 163 12.50 -6.56 7.29
N LYS A 164 11.23 -6.94 7.35
CA LYS A 164 10.79 -8.21 7.93
C LYS A 164 11.10 -9.39 7.00
N PRO A 165 11.49 -10.55 7.55
CA PRO A 165 11.80 -11.75 6.76
C PRO A 165 10.56 -12.37 6.11
N ALA A 166 9.35 -12.06 6.59
CA ALA A 166 8.09 -12.56 6.03
C ALA A 166 7.65 -11.76 4.80
N ASP A 167 6.90 -12.39 3.88
CA ASP A 167 6.26 -11.69 2.77
C ASP A 167 5.21 -10.69 3.26
N THR A 168 5.60 -9.43 3.28
CA THR A 168 4.76 -8.31 3.71
C THR A 168 4.10 -7.56 2.55
N SER A 169 4.30 -7.99 1.30
CA SER A 169 3.84 -7.27 0.11
C SER A 169 2.36 -6.87 0.15
N ARG A 170 1.48 -7.75 0.65
CA ARG A 170 0.05 -7.45 0.80
C ARG A 170 -0.21 -6.39 1.85
N VAL A 171 0.54 -6.43 2.95
CA VAL A 171 0.42 -5.49 4.08
C VAL A 171 0.92 -4.11 3.65
N VAL A 172 2.05 -4.04 2.96
CA VAL A 172 2.59 -2.81 2.36
C VAL A 172 1.60 -2.18 1.42
N LEU A 173 0.98 -2.98 0.53
CA LEU A 173 -0.03 -2.48 -0.38
C LEU A 173 -1.28 -1.96 0.32
N ALA A 174 -1.74 -2.66 1.36
CA ALA A 174 -2.89 -2.24 2.15
C ALA A 174 -2.56 -0.93 2.88
N LEU A 175 -1.43 -0.85 3.57
CA LEU A 175 -0.97 0.35 4.26
C LEU A 175 -0.86 1.56 3.32
N THR A 176 -0.17 1.41 2.19
CA THR A 176 -0.01 2.48 1.20
C THR A 176 -1.35 3.00 0.68
N ARG A 177 -2.29 2.09 0.40
CA ARG A 177 -3.65 2.43 -0.01
C ARG A 177 -4.39 3.15 1.10
N ASP A 178 -4.30 2.65 2.34
CA ASP A 178 -5.07 3.17 3.46
C ASP A 178 -4.56 4.55 3.88
N VAL A 179 -3.24 4.80 3.85
CA VAL A 179 -2.66 6.15 4.05
C VAL A 179 -3.07 7.11 2.94
N PHE A 180 -3.05 6.69 1.66
CA PHE A 180 -3.52 7.54 0.58
C PHE A 180 -4.99 7.94 0.75
N ARG A 181 -5.86 6.98 1.09
CA ARG A 181 -7.28 7.22 1.34
C ARG A 181 -7.50 8.12 2.55
N ALA A 182 -6.75 7.87 3.63
CA ALA A 182 -6.79 8.70 4.83
C ALA A 182 -6.42 10.16 4.52
N GLY A 183 -5.34 10.39 3.78
CA GLY A 183 -4.95 11.72 3.37
C GLY A 183 -6.00 12.41 2.49
N ALA A 184 -6.62 11.68 1.55
CA ALA A 184 -7.73 12.21 0.78
C ALA A 184 -8.94 12.58 1.68
N THR A 185 -9.27 11.74 2.66
CA THR A 185 -10.34 12.02 3.63
C THR A 185 -10.01 13.24 4.47
N MET A 186 -8.78 13.34 5.01
CA MET A 186 -8.32 14.49 5.81
C MET A 186 -8.33 15.79 5.00
N PHE A 187 -7.92 15.76 3.73
CA PHE A 187 -7.99 16.93 2.85
C PHE A 187 -9.43 17.41 2.66
N HIS A 188 -10.34 16.50 2.34
CA HIS A 188 -11.75 16.85 2.16
C HIS A 188 -12.45 17.25 3.48
N ALA A 189 -11.92 16.83 4.62
CA ALA A 189 -12.36 17.27 5.94
C ALA A 189 -11.72 18.62 6.36
N GLY A 190 -10.85 19.21 5.55
CA GLY A 190 -10.13 20.43 5.89
C GLY A 190 -9.06 20.27 6.97
N MET A 191 -8.60 19.04 7.23
CA MET A 191 -7.59 18.75 8.26
C MET A 191 -6.15 18.92 7.74
N ILE A 192 -5.94 18.85 6.42
CA ILE A 192 -4.64 19.07 5.75
C ILE A 192 -4.81 19.90 4.49
N ASP A 193 -3.78 20.64 4.10
CA ASP A 193 -3.82 21.64 3.02
C ASP A 193 -3.62 21.07 1.60
N GLY A 194 -3.39 19.78 1.45
CA GLY A 194 -3.10 19.19 0.14
C GLY A 194 -3.50 17.73 0.02
N LEU A 195 -3.75 17.32 -1.21
CA LEU A 195 -4.01 15.91 -1.53
C LEU A 195 -2.68 15.12 -1.57
N PRO A 196 -2.63 13.93 -0.96
CA PRO A 196 -1.46 13.07 -1.08
C PRO A 196 -1.22 12.69 -2.55
N ALA A 197 0.02 12.75 -2.96
CA ALA A 197 0.41 12.31 -4.29
C ALA A 197 0.07 10.81 -4.44
N ARG A 198 -0.68 10.49 -5.48
CA ARG A 198 -0.97 9.09 -5.81
C ARG A 198 0.33 8.42 -6.24
N GLN A 199 0.86 7.50 -5.43
CA GLN A 199 1.97 6.68 -5.88
C GLN A 199 1.49 5.81 -7.06
N THR A 200 1.89 6.20 -8.24
CA THR A 200 1.82 5.30 -9.39
C THR A 200 2.85 4.20 -9.15
N ARG A 201 2.39 2.98 -9.01
CA ARG A 201 3.15 1.75 -8.65
C ARG A 201 4.38 1.47 -9.52
N THR A 202 4.46 2.12 -10.64
CA THR A 202 5.61 2.12 -11.55
C THR A 202 5.58 3.46 -12.23
N SER A 203 6.66 4.22 -12.19
CA SER A 203 6.68 5.49 -12.89
C SER A 203 6.40 5.23 -14.37
N ALA A 204 5.66 6.10 -15.02
CA ALA A 204 5.45 6.02 -16.47
C ALA A 204 6.79 5.85 -17.21
N ALA A 205 7.87 6.44 -16.66
CA ALA A 205 9.24 6.29 -17.15
C ALA A 205 9.73 4.84 -17.16
N VAL A 206 9.47 4.04 -16.11
CA VAL A 206 9.86 2.61 -16.10
C VAL A 206 9.07 1.80 -17.11
N HIS A 207 7.78 2.11 -17.27
CA HIS A 207 6.96 1.47 -18.32
C HIS A 207 7.44 1.83 -19.72
N ASP A 208 7.77 3.10 -19.97
CA ASP A 208 8.28 3.55 -21.25
C ASP A 208 9.67 2.96 -21.51
N GLN A 209 10.53 2.85 -20.51
CA GLN A 209 11.83 2.18 -20.63
C GLN A 209 11.68 0.69 -20.96
N GLN A 210 10.75 -0.01 -20.35
CA GLN A 210 10.47 -1.41 -20.68
C GLN A 210 9.98 -1.56 -22.13
N TRP A 211 9.12 -0.65 -22.62
CA TRP A 211 8.71 -0.66 -24.02
C TRP A 211 9.86 -0.30 -24.97
N ALA A 212 10.77 0.58 -24.55
CA ALA A 212 11.95 0.98 -25.34
C ALA A 212 12.98 -0.14 -25.50
N THR A 213 12.98 -1.14 -24.61
CA THR A 213 13.87 -2.33 -24.71
C THR A 213 13.49 -3.21 -25.91
N ALA A 214 12.21 -3.25 -26.29
CA ALA A 214 11.73 -4.07 -27.40
C ALA A 214 11.94 -3.38 -28.75
N ALA A 215 12.03 -4.17 -29.82
CA ALA A 215 12.09 -3.64 -31.18
C ALA A 215 10.93 -2.67 -31.45
N PRO A 216 11.18 -1.48 -32.04
CA PRO A 216 10.18 -0.40 -32.14
C PRO A 216 8.87 -0.80 -32.81
N LEU A 217 8.93 -1.62 -33.88
CA LEU A 217 7.72 -2.10 -34.57
C LEU A 217 6.92 -3.08 -33.70
N LEU A 218 7.59 -3.98 -32.98
CA LEU A 218 6.95 -4.90 -32.07
C LEU A 218 6.28 -4.13 -30.93
N ALA A 219 7.02 -3.24 -30.26
CA ALA A 219 6.53 -2.40 -29.16
C ALA A 219 5.32 -1.57 -29.61
N ARG A 220 5.39 -0.91 -30.78
CA ARG A 220 4.29 -0.12 -31.33
C ARG A 220 3.02 -0.96 -31.51
N ARG A 221 3.13 -2.14 -32.11
CA ARG A 221 1.97 -3.01 -32.37
C ARG A 221 1.33 -3.52 -31.09
N LEU A 222 2.12 -3.87 -30.11
CA LEU A 222 1.61 -4.31 -28.80
C LEU A 222 0.93 -3.16 -28.05
N ARG A 223 1.49 -1.94 -28.11
CA ARG A 223 0.87 -0.73 -27.53
C ARG A 223 -0.43 -0.34 -28.25
N GLU A 224 -0.49 -0.44 -29.58
CA GLU A 224 -1.73 -0.24 -30.35
C GLU A 224 -2.83 -1.19 -29.89
N TYR A 225 -2.49 -2.45 -29.63
CA TYR A 225 -3.45 -3.42 -29.07
C TYR A 225 -3.91 -3.03 -27.66
N VAL A 226 -3.00 -2.62 -26.78
CA VAL A 226 -3.37 -2.14 -25.42
C VAL A 226 -4.31 -0.93 -25.53
N ALA A 227 -4.03 0.02 -26.41
CA ALA A 227 -4.88 1.18 -26.63
C ALA A 227 -6.28 0.78 -27.15
N GLN A 228 -6.35 -0.19 -28.03
CA GLN A 228 -7.63 -0.70 -28.56
C GLN A 228 -8.48 -1.36 -27.47
N VAL A 229 -7.90 -2.24 -26.63
CA VAL A 229 -8.67 -2.94 -25.58
C VAL A 229 -9.05 -2.01 -24.42
N ARG A 230 -8.36 -0.88 -24.26
CA ARG A 230 -8.68 0.13 -23.25
C ARG A 230 -10.08 0.73 -23.42
N VAL A 231 -10.60 0.75 -24.66
CA VAL A 231 -11.94 1.29 -24.95
C VAL A 231 -13.07 0.38 -24.46
N SER A 232 -12.80 -0.93 -24.35
CA SER A 232 -13.87 -1.93 -24.11
C SER A 232 -13.70 -2.72 -22.80
N LEU A 233 -12.51 -2.70 -22.20
CA LEU A 233 -12.22 -3.50 -21.01
C LEU A 233 -12.05 -2.65 -19.76
N ARG A 234 -12.29 -3.27 -18.61
CA ARG A 234 -12.09 -2.64 -17.30
C ARG A 234 -10.62 -2.23 -17.11
N PRO A 235 -10.33 -1.10 -16.43
CA PRO A 235 -8.96 -0.62 -16.22
C PRO A 235 -8.00 -1.65 -15.62
N SER A 236 -8.46 -2.47 -14.67
CA SER A 236 -7.65 -3.54 -14.07
C SER A 236 -7.25 -4.62 -15.08
N THR A 237 -8.15 -4.99 -16.00
CA THR A 237 -7.88 -5.94 -17.06
C THR A 237 -6.88 -5.37 -18.06
N VAL A 238 -7.04 -4.09 -18.45
CA VAL A 238 -6.10 -3.39 -19.34
C VAL A 238 -4.69 -3.33 -18.73
N MET A 239 -4.58 -3.01 -17.43
CA MET A 239 -3.30 -3.01 -16.71
C MET A 239 -2.63 -4.39 -16.74
N HIS A 240 -3.41 -5.45 -16.54
CA HIS A 240 -2.89 -6.82 -16.62
C HIS A 240 -2.39 -7.16 -18.04
N ILE A 241 -3.16 -6.81 -19.08
CA ILE A 241 -2.76 -6.99 -20.48
C ILE A 241 -1.47 -6.22 -20.78
N ASP A 242 -1.41 -4.93 -20.43
CA ASP A 242 -0.25 -4.07 -20.66
C ASP A 242 1.01 -4.63 -19.98
N SER A 243 0.92 -5.00 -18.70
CA SER A 243 2.06 -5.57 -17.95
C SER A 243 2.54 -6.89 -18.54
N THR A 244 1.62 -7.75 -19.00
CA THR A 244 1.96 -9.04 -19.63
C THR A 244 2.66 -8.83 -20.97
N LEU A 245 2.15 -7.93 -21.81
CA LEU A 245 2.73 -7.65 -23.12
C LEU A 245 4.09 -6.96 -23.02
N ARG A 246 4.29 -6.08 -22.04
CA ARG A 246 5.62 -5.50 -21.76
C ARG A 246 6.62 -6.56 -21.33
N ALA A 247 6.25 -7.42 -20.38
CA ALA A 247 7.12 -8.51 -19.96
C ALA A 247 7.49 -9.45 -21.12
N PHE A 248 6.53 -9.74 -21.98
CA PHE A 248 6.78 -10.54 -23.19
C PHE A 248 7.71 -9.81 -24.17
N ALA A 249 7.51 -8.52 -24.41
CA ALA A 249 8.34 -7.73 -25.31
C ALA A 249 9.80 -7.65 -24.84
N VAL A 250 10.03 -7.43 -23.54
CA VAL A 250 11.38 -7.47 -22.93
C VAL A 250 11.99 -8.86 -23.08
N PHE A 251 11.22 -9.92 -22.78
CA PHE A 251 11.70 -11.30 -22.91
C PHE A 251 12.13 -11.62 -24.36
N ILE A 252 11.37 -11.16 -25.36
CA ILE A 252 11.73 -11.38 -26.77
C ILE A 252 13.01 -10.61 -27.13
N ALA A 253 13.13 -9.35 -26.69
CA ALA A 253 14.33 -8.56 -26.94
C ALA A 253 15.61 -9.20 -26.37
N ASP A 254 15.51 -9.80 -25.19
CA ASP A 254 16.64 -10.48 -24.54
C ASP A 254 16.96 -11.84 -25.19
N ARG A 255 15.93 -12.56 -25.61
CA ARG A 255 16.07 -13.95 -26.10
C ARG A 255 16.38 -14.07 -27.58
N ASP A 256 15.74 -13.26 -28.38
CA ASP A 256 15.88 -13.24 -29.84
C ASP A 256 15.74 -11.81 -30.38
N PRO A 257 16.82 -11.01 -30.34
CA PRO A 257 16.81 -9.64 -30.82
C PRO A 257 16.47 -9.48 -32.31
N THR A 258 16.47 -10.58 -33.09
CA THR A 258 16.15 -10.56 -34.51
C THR A 258 14.65 -10.42 -34.76
N VAL A 259 13.82 -10.68 -33.75
CA VAL A 259 12.36 -10.50 -33.81
C VAL A 259 12.01 -9.03 -33.71
N THR A 260 11.74 -8.39 -34.84
CA THR A 260 11.43 -6.96 -34.91
C THR A 260 9.94 -6.67 -35.03
N CYS A 261 9.12 -7.66 -35.41
CA CYS A 261 7.67 -7.49 -35.57
C CYS A 261 6.87 -8.75 -35.19
N LEU A 262 5.53 -8.58 -35.02
CA LEU A 262 4.64 -9.70 -34.64
C LEU A 262 4.64 -10.85 -35.66
N ALA A 263 4.93 -10.59 -36.94
CA ALA A 263 4.92 -11.62 -37.96
C ALA A 263 6.07 -12.62 -37.86
N GLU A 264 7.15 -12.25 -37.17
CA GLU A 264 8.35 -13.07 -36.95
C GLU A 264 8.23 -13.92 -35.69
N LEU A 265 7.22 -13.66 -34.87
CA LEU A 265 6.94 -14.48 -33.69
C LEU A 265 6.56 -15.90 -34.10
N ARG A 266 7.27 -16.87 -33.52
CA ARG A 266 7.06 -18.29 -33.72
C ARG A 266 6.49 -18.94 -32.47
N ARG A 267 5.91 -20.12 -32.63
CA ARG A 267 5.44 -20.92 -31.49
C ARG A 267 6.53 -21.17 -30.45
N SER A 268 7.79 -21.38 -30.91
CA SER A 268 8.96 -21.56 -30.04
C SER A 268 9.17 -20.39 -29.07
N HIS A 269 8.90 -19.15 -29.47
CA HIS A 269 8.99 -17.98 -28.60
C HIS A 269 7.95 -18.01 -27.47
N ILE A 270 6.72 -18.46 -27.79
CA ILE A 270 5.65 -18.59 -26.80
C ILE A 270 5.94 -19.73 -25.80
N GLU A 271 6.46 -20.86 -26.28
CA GLU A 271 6.85 -21.98 -25.41
C GLU A 271 8.04 -21.58 -24.52
N ALA A 272 9.02 -20.86 -25.07
CA ALA A 272 10.13 -20.33 -24.28
C ALA A 272 9.66 -19.32 -23.21
N PHE A 273 8.74 -18.43 -23.55
CA PHE A 273 8.15 -17.50 -22.58
C PHE A 273 7.37 -18.23 -21.49
N LYS A 274 6.65 -19.28 -21.81
CA LYS A 274 5.96 -20.14 -20.83
C LYS A 274 6.95 -20.74 -19.83
N LEU A 275 8.08 -21.25 -20.28
CA LEU A 275 9.15 -21.76 -19.41
C LEU A 275 9.74 -20.63 -18.55
N HIS A 276 10.00 -19.46 -19.14
CA HIS A 276 10.44 -18.28 -18.40
C HIS A 276 9.45 -17.90 -17.29
N LEU A 277 8.14 -17.91 -17.57
CA LEU A 277 7.13 -17.63 -16.54
C LEU A 277 7.10 -18.67 -15.42
N ALA A 278 7.39 -19.94 -15.73
CA ALA A 278 7.42 -21.02 -14.74
C ALA A 278 8.57 -20.89 -13.74
N THR A 279 9.69 -20.28 -14.16
CA THR A 279 10.86 -20.02 -13.30
C THR A 279 10.84 -18.64 -12.66
N ARG A 280 9.95 -17.74 -13.11
CA ARG A 280 9.88 -16.36 -12.65
C ARG A 280 9.37 -16.29 -11.22
N ILE A 281 10.10 -15.57 -10.38
CA ILE A 281 9.66 -15.20 -9.05
C ILE A 281 8.70 -14.00 -9.18
N GLY A 282 7.49 -14.15 -8.64
CA GLY A 282 6.50 -13.07 -8.57
C GLY A 282 6.86 -12.02 -7.52
N ALA A 283 6.09 -10.95 -7.49
CA ALA A 283 6.27 -9.84 -6.52
C ALA A 283 6.19 -10.27 -5.05
N ALA A 284 5.64 -11.45 -4.78
CA ALA A 284 5.53 -12.04 -3.44
C ALA A 284 6.72 -12.97 -3.09
N GLY A 285 7.82 -12.93 -3.83
CA GLY A 285 8.99 -13.78 -3.59
C GLY A 285 8.75 -15.28 -3.87
N ARG A 286 7.63 -15.66 -4.50
CA ARG A 286 7.25 -17.04 -4.81
C ARG A 286 7.13 -17.25 -6.32
N PRO A 287 7.33 -18.48 -6.83
CA PRO A 287 7.05 -18.82 -8.22
C PRO A 287 5.61 -18.47 -8.61
N LEU A 288 5.41 -18.10 -9.87
CA LEU A 288 4.07 -17.83 -10.38
C LEU A 288 3.20 -19.09 -10.32
N THR A 289 1.92 -18.92 -9.94
CA THR A 289 0.95 -20.02 -9.93
C THR A 289 0.60 -20.45 -11.35
N ARG A 290 0.18 -21.70 -11.54
CA ARG A 290 -0.31 -22.21 -12.83
C ARG A 290 -1.43 -21.34 -13.42
N ASN A 291 -2.32 -20.84 -12.57
CA ASN A 291 -3.41 -19.95 -12.99
C ASN A 291 -2.86 -18.59 -13.49
N SER A 292 -1.89 -18.00 -12.79
CA SER A 292 -1.26 -16.74 -13.23
C SER A 292 -0.53 -16.91 -14.57
N ILE A 293 0.15 -18.05 -14.78
CA ILE A 293 0.80 -18.36 -16.05
C ILE A 293 -0.25 -18.53 -17.17
N ALA A 294 -1.32 -19.28 -16.91
CA ALA A 294 -2.41 -19.49 -17.87
C ALA A 294 -3.08 -18.16 -18.28
N GLN A 295 -3.31 -17.26 -17.34
CA GLN A 295 -3.87 -15.93 -17.62
C GLN A 295 -2.94 -15.11 -18.53
N GLN A 296 -1.63 -15.06 -18.26
CA GLN A 296 -0.66 -14.34 -19.08
C GLN A 296 -0.57 -14.93 -20.49
N LEU A 297 -0.53 -16.26 -20.62
CA LEU A 297 -0.56 -16.92 -21.94
C LEU A 297 -1.88 -16.67 -22.69
N GLY A 298 -3.00 -16.55 -21.98
CA GLY A 298 -4.29 -16.18 -22.54
C GLY A 298 -4.26 -14.82 -23.25
N VAL A 299 -3.60 -13.83 -22.66
CA VAL A 299 -3.38 -12.52 -23.27
C VAL A 299 -2.67 -12.66 -24.62
N LEU A 300 -1.57 -13.42 -24.68
CA LEU A 300 -0.80 -13.61 -25.92
C LEU A 300 -1.60 -14.31 -27.03
N ARG A 301 -2.44 -15.30 -26.68
CA ARG A 301 -3.32 -15.97 -27.65
C ARG A 301 -4.31 -15.02 -28.29
N THR A 302 -4.87 -14.10 -27.50
CA THR A 302 -5.83 -13.10 -28.01
C THR A 302 -5.14 -12.11 -28.93
N THR A 303 -3.93 -11.69 -28.60
CA THR A 303 -3.13 -10.77 -29.42
C THR A 303 -2.75 -11.39 -30.77
N ASP A 304 -2.35 -12.67 -30.83
CA ASP A 304 -2.01 -13.40 -32.06
C ASP A 304 -3.21 -13.50 -33.01
N ARG A 305 -4.40 -13.82 -32.47
CA ARG A 305 -5.62 -13.91 -33.27
C ARG A 305 -5.98 -12.57 -33.96
N MET A 306 -5.73 -11.44 -33.32
CA MET A 306 -5.96 -10.12 -33.91
C MET A 306 -4.92 -9.74 -34.96
N GLY A 307 -3.67 -10.11 -34.78
CA GLY A 307 -2.60 -9.93 -35.77
C GLY A 307 -2.91 -10.67 -37.07
N ARG A 308 -3.46 -11.88 -36.96
CA ARG A 308 -3.84 -12.71 -38.15
C ARG A 308 -5.06 -12.15 -38.88
N ARG A 309 -6.04 -11.55 -38.21
CA ARG A 309 -7.24 -10.99 -38.84
C ARG A 309 -6.95 -9.74 -39.68
N ARG A 310 -5.85 -9.03 -39.48
CA ARG A 310 -5.43 -7.84 -40.24
C ARG A 310 -4.52 -8.13 -41.43
N ARG A 311 -4.17 -9.40 -41.70
CA ARG A 311 -3.53 -9.73 -42.97
C ARG A 311 -4.60 -9.59 -44.06
N PRO A 312 -4.47 -8.63 -45.01
CA PRO A 312 -5.33 -8.65 -46.21
C PRO A 312 -5.14 -10.02 -46.82
N ALA A 313 -6.23 -10.72 -47.07
CA ALA A 313 -6.21 -11.98 -47.78
C ALA A 313 -5.51 -11.71 -49.13
N ARG A 314 -4.20 -12.03 -49.20
CA ARG A 314 -3.61 -12.26 -50.52
C ARG A 314 -4.45 -13.39 -51.10
N ARG A 315 -5.30 -13.03 -52.09
CA ARG A 315 -5.99 -13.96 -52.94
C ARG A 315 -4.94 -14.83 -53.65
N LEU A 316 -4.46 -15.87 -52.96
CA LEU A 316 -3.93 -17.04 -53.60
C LEU A 316 -5.15 -17.80 -54.07
N GLY A 317 -5.47 -17.67 -55.36
CA GLY A 317 -6.51 -18.43 -56.02
C GLY A 317 -6.16 -19.90 -56.10
N VAL A 318 -6.31 -20.59 -54.97
CA VAL A 318 -6.34 -22.06 -54.91
C VAL A 318 -7.80 -22.44 -54.67
N ARG A 319 -8.52 -22.71 -55.79
CA ARG A 319 -9.78 -23.44 -55.81
C ARG A 319 -9.47 -24.87 -55.33
N TRP A 320 -9.81 -25.18 -54.10
CA TRP A 320 -9.95 -26.55 -53.67
C TRP A 320 -11.23 -27.12 -54.29
N ARG A 321 -11.09 -27.96 -55.34
CA ARG A 321 -12.15 -28.85 -55.78
C ARG A 321 -12.19 -29.98 -54.72
N LEU A 322 -13.35 -30.11 -54.10
CA LEU A 322 -13.69 -31.36 -53.38
C LEU A 322 -13.96 -32.42 -54.45
N PRO A 323 -13.50 -33.66 -54.28
CA PRO A 323 -13.97 -34.77 -55.10
C PRO A 323 -15.46 -35.03 -54.79
N ASP A 324 -16.26 -35.13 -55.81
CA ASP A 324 -17.64 -35.58 -55.75
C ASP A 324 -17.73 -37.06 -55.27
N PRO A 325 -18.84 -37.49 -54.66
CA PRO A 325 -19.05 -38.73 -53.92
C PRO A 325 -18.89 -40.01 -54.71
#